data_303ebfbdecb2d81bcd8dfbde3047a5ca
#
_entry.id   303ebfbdecb2d81bcd8dfbde3047a5ca
#
_cell.length_a   1.000
_cell.length_b   1.000
_cell.length_c   1.000
_cell.angle_alpha   90.00
_cell.angle_beta   90.00
_cell.angle_gamma   90.00
#
_symmetry.space_group_name_H-M   'P 1'
#
loop_
_entity.id
_entity.type
_entity.pdbx_description
1 polymer ?
#
loop_
_entity_poly.entity_id
_entity_poly.type
_entity_poly.pdbx_seq_one_letter_code
_entity_poly.pdbx_strand_id
1 'polypeptide(L)'
;MIVSKPLVFIYRAIAAIVRIFPVKFVTPIQNFVARLVLNFSKERKFLVRRHLNRTYEKNLPAKDSEEKVKKTFQTYARYWVDSARMQGLSDFQIDSGFTVEGFEHIENAWEAGVGPILALPHLGGWEWAGRWLTCRPNYEVSVVVEPQKPRELFDFMVKYRESFGMNVIPLGPEAGKAVINAIKKNHVVCLLCDRDIEGKGVKVHFFGEETTIPAGPATLAIRTGAKIIPVAVYQKKNSHHAVVCPPISSERSGKFREDVERMSQEIVTVLESLIQKEPEQWHLMQPNWPSDFKALKDIRSGRI
;
A
#
# COMPACT_ATOMS: atom_id res chain seq x y z
N MET A 1 -9.94 -28.14 1.10
CA MET A 1 -9.22 -27.95 -0.19
C MET A 1 -10.09 -27.55 -1.38
N ILE A 2 -11.42 -27.47 -1.24
CA ILE A 2 -12.36 -27.22 -2.36
C ILE A 2 -12.83 -25.76 -2.48
N VAL A 3 -12.62 -24.91 -1.45
CA VAL A 3 -13.17 -23.54 -1.39
C VAL A 3 -12.33 -22.48 -2.13
N SER A 4 -11.09 -22.79 -2.50
CA SER A 4 -10.15 -21.81 -3.07
C SER A 4 -10.31 -21.58 -4.58
N LYS A 5 -10.61 -22.62 -5.34
CA LYS A 5 -10.81 -22.53 -6.81
C LYS A 5 -12.01 -21.63 -7.21
N PRO A 6 -13.19 -21.73 -6.55
CA PRO A 6 -14.31 -20.82 -6.85
C PRO A 6 -13.99 -19.34 -6.59
N LEU A 7 -13.22 -19.01 -5.55
CA LEU A 7 -12.86 -17.61 -5.25
C LEU A 7 -12.02 -16.97 -6.36
N VAL A 8 -11.00 -17.69 -6.85
CA VAL A 8 -10.18 -17.23 -7.98
C VAL A 8 -11.02 -17.12 -9.25
N PHE A 9 -11.94 -18.08 -9.49
CA PHE A 9 -12.84 -18.03 -10.64
C PHE A 9 -13.77 -16.80 -10.56
N ILE A 10 -14.38 -16.54 -9.41
CA ILE A 10 -15.23 -15.37 -9.18
C ILE A 10 -14.44 -14.09 -9.42
N TYR A 11 -13.21 -13.99 -8.89
CA TYR A 11 -12.36 -12.83 -9.13
C TYR A 11 -12.07 -12.63 -10.62
N ARG A 12 -11.73 -13.70 -11.35
CA ARG A 12 -11.49 -13.64 -12.81
C ARG A 12 -12.73 -13.22 -13.58
N ALA A 13 -13.90 -13.73 -13.21
CA ALA A 13 -15.17 -13.35 -13.85
C ALA A 13 -15.49 -11.89 -13.62
N ILE A 14 -15.35 -11.39 -12.38
CA ILE A 14 -15.53 -9.98 -12.05
C ILE A 14 -14.52 -9.12 -12.84
N ALA A 15 -13.23 -9.52 -12.86
CA ALA A 15 -12.21 -8.81 -13.59
C ALA A 15 -12.50 -8.73 -15.10
N ALA A 16 -13.00 -9.82 -15.70
CA ALA A 16 -13.42 -9.81 -17.11
C ALA A 16 -14.59 -8.84 -17.35
N ILE A 17 -15.60 -8.84 -16.47
CA ILE A 17 -16.76 -7.95 -16.57
C ILE A 17 -16.30 -6.49 -16.46
N VAL A 18 -15.52 -6.12 -15.44
CA VAL A 18 -15.10 -4.72 -15.24
C VAL A 18 -14.17 -4.19 -16.33
N ARG A 19 -13.51 -5.07 -17.11
CA ARG A 19 -12.71 -4.69 -18.27
C ARG A 19 -13.56 -4.32 -19.50
N ILE A 20 -14.65 -5.07 -19.71
CA ILE A 20 -15.49 -4.90 -20.90
C ILE A 20 -16.39 -3.66 -20.76
N PHE A 21 -16.92 -3.41 -19.57
CA PHE A 21 -17.86 -2.32 -19.36
C PHE A 21 -17.18 -0.96 -19.14
N PRO A 22 -17.69 0.12 -19.73
CA PRO A 22 -17.23 1.48 -19.44
C PRO A 22 -17.32 1.83 -17.96
N VAL A 23 -16.36 2.62 -17.45
CA VAL A 23 -16.27 3.00 -16.02
C VAL A 23 -17.58 3.58 -15.49
N LYS A 24 -18.32 4.37 -16.30
CA LYS A 24 -19.59 4.96 -15.91
C LYS A 24 -20.65 3.95 -15.46
N PHE A 25 -20.61 2.71 -15.97
CA PHE A 25 -21.53 1.63 -15.58
C PHE A 25 -20.97 0.80 -14.41
N VAL A 26 -19.64 0.68 -14.31
CA VAL A 26 -18.98 -0.06 -13.24
C VAL A 26 -19.02 0.70 -11.92
N THR A 27 -18.84 2.02 -11.93
CA THR A 27 -18.81 2.85 -10.70
C THR A 27 -20.05 2.73 -9.81
N PRO A 28 -21.29 2.76 -10.31
CA PRO A 28 -22.48 2.57 -9.47
C PRO A 28 -22.52 1.18 -8.80
N ILE A 29 -22.15 0.14 -9.55
CA ILE A 29 -22.09 -1.24 -9.05
C ILE A 29 -20.99 -1.37 -7.98
N GLN A 30 -19.81 -0.84 -8.24
CA GLN A 30 -18.71 -0.76 -7.28
C GLN A 30 -19.13 -0.09 -5.97
N ASN A 31 -19.78 1.07 -6.05
CA ASN A 31 -20.27 1.80 -4.88
C ASN A 31 -21.37 1.05 -4.13
N PHE A 32 -22.21 0.32 -4.83
CA PHE A 32 -23.21 -0.55 -4.21
C PHE A 32 -22.55 -1.70 -3.46
N VAL A 33 -21.58 -2.40 -4.08
CA VAL A 33 -20.81 -3.47 -3.44
C VAL A 33 -20.05 -2.93 -2.23
N ALA A 34 -19.38 -1.77 -2.35
CA ALA A 34 -18.69 -1.12 -1.23
C ALA A 34 -19.63 -0.87 -0.04
N ARG A 35 -20.88 -0.45 -0.31
CA ARG A 35 -21.90 -0.25 0.73
C ARG A 35 -22.34 -1.57 1.39
N LEU A 36 -22.51 -2.63 0.60
CA LEU A 36 -22.80 -3.96 1.15
C LEU A 36 -21.66 -4.43 2.06
N VAL A 37 -20.42 -4.37 1.59
CA VAL A 37 -19.24 -4.77 2.39
C VAL A 37 -19.16 -3.94 3.68
N LEU A 38 -19.39 -2.62 3.61
CA LEU A 38 -19.42 -1.74 4.78
C LEU A 38 -20.46 -2.20 5.82
N ASN A 39 -21.69 -2.54 5.37
CA ASN A 39 -22.77 -2.94 6.26
C ASN A 39 -22.51 -4.28 6.95
N PHE A 40 -21.84 -5.22 6.27
CA PHE A 40 -21.54 -6.55 6.81
C PHE A 40 -20.18 -6.64 7.52
N SER A 41 -19.33 -5.60 7.45
CA SER A 41 -17.98 -5.61 8.02
C SER A 41 -17.87 -4.71 9.26
N LYS A 42 -18.59 -5.05 10.34
CA LYS A 42 -18.64 -4.23 11.58
C LYS A 42 -17.26 -3.87 12.13
N GLU A 43 -16.35 -4.85 12.25
CA GLU A 43 -15.00 -4.64 12.78
C GLU A 43 -14.17 -3.72 11.87
N ARG A 44 -14.20 -3.93 10.56
CA ARG A 44 -13.49 -3.06 9.61
C ARG A 44 -14.02 -1.64 9.64
N LYS A 45 -15.35 -1.47 9.66
CA LYS A 45 -16.00 -0.17 9.81
C LYS A 45 -15.53 0.55 11.07
N PHE A 46 -15.46 -0.16 12.18
CA PHE A 46 -14.97 0.38 13.45
C PHE A 46 -13.50 0.79 13.38
N LEU A 47 -12.62 -0.05 12.83
CA LEU A 47 -11.20 0.26 12.69
C LEU A 47 -10.96 1.46 11.76
N VAL A 48 -11.61 1.49 10.60
CA VAL A 48 -11.51 2.63 9.68
C VAL A 48 -11.91 3.94 10.37
N ARG A 49 -12.99 3.93 11.17
CA ARG A 49 -13.38 5.10 11.96
C ARG A 49 -12.29 5.53 12.94
N ARG A 50 -11.67 4.60 13.66
CA ARG A 50 -10.56 4.90 14.59
C ARG A 50 -9.35 5.48 13.85
N HIS A 51 -8.98 4.89 12.71
CA HIS A 51 -7.87 5.37 11.90
C HIS A 51 -8.13 6.78 11.36
N LEU A 52 -9.33 7.05 10.86
CA LEU A 52 -9.70 8.40 10.42
C LEU A 52 -9.66 9.41 11.58
N ASN A 53 -10.13 9.05 12.78
CA ASN A 53 -10.02 9.95 13.93
C ASN A 53 -8.56 10.30 14.26
N ARG A 54 -7.62 9.35 14.12
CA ARG A 54 -6.18 9.62 14.30
C ARG A 54 -5.64 10.55 13.20
N THR A 55 -5.95 10.28 11.94
CA THR A 55 -5.46 11.11 10.82
C THR A 55 -5.96 12.55 10.87
N TYR A 56 -7.15 12.76 11.42
CA TYR A 56 -7.72 14.11 11.63
C TYR A 56 -7.36 14.73 12.99
N GLU A 57 -6.61 14.00 13.84
CA GLU A 57 -6.21 14.43 15.19
C GLU A 57 -7.39 14.86 16.06
N LYS A 58 -8.58 14.33 15.80
CA LYS A 58 -9.82 14.64 16.51
C LYS A 58 -10.88 13.57 16.33
N ASN A 59 -11.82 13.54 17.26
CA ASN A 59 -13.05 12.79 17.08
C ASN A 59 -13.97 13.53 16.11
N LEU A 60 -14.16 12.94 14.94
CA LEU A 60 -15.06 13.49 13.93
C LEU A 60 -16.52 13.43 14.42
N PRO A 61 -17.34 14.46 14.13
CA PRO A 61 -18.79 14.38 14.33
C PRO A 61 -19.37 13.12 13.68
N ALA A 62 -20.38 12.51 14.29
CA ALA A 62 -20.90 11.19 13.85
C ALA A 62 -21.27 11.15 12.37
N LYS A 63 -21.92 12.21 11.85
CA LYS A 63 -22.28 12.32 10.43
C LYS A 63 -21.06 12.36 9.52
N ASP A 64 -20.08 13.19 9.83
CA ASP A 64 -18.85 13.34 9.03
C ASP A 64 -18.04 12.02 9.06
N SER A 65 -17.96 11.39 10.23
CA SER A 65 -17.29 10.11 10.41
C SER A 65 -17.93 9.01 9.54
N GLU A 66 -19.26 8.91 9.50
CA GLU A 66 -19.94 7.91 8.64
C GLU A 66 -19.70 8.17 7.15
N GLU A 67 -19.73 9.43 6.71
CA GLU A 67 -19.45 9.80 5.32
C GLU A 67 -18.01 9.44 4.92
N LYS A 68 -17.04 9.77 5.76
CA LYS A 68 -15.63 9.47 5.53
C LYS A 68 -15.33 7.97 5.53
N VAL A 69 -15.90 7.23 6.49
CA VAL A 69 -15.83 5.75 6.51
C VAL A 69 -16.40 5.16 5.22
N LYS A 70 -17.58 5.60 4.80
CA LYS A 70 -18.19 5.17 3.53
C LYS A 70 -17.25 5.48 2.34
N LYS A 71 -16.65 6.67 2.31
CA LYS A 71 -15.70 7.07 1.27
C LYS A 71 -14.50 6.14 1.23
N THR A 72 -13.94 5.75 2.38
CA THR A 72 -12.80 4.81 2.44
C THR A 72 -13.16 3.45 1.82
N PHE A 73 -14.35 2.91 2.10
CA PHE A 73 -14.78 1.67 1.45
C PHE A 73 -14.98 1.82 -0.06
N GLN A 74 -15.46 2.98 -0.52
CA GLN A 74 -15.61 3.27 -1.95
C GLN A 74 -14.26 3.39 -2.67
N THR A 75 -13.28 4.09 -2.08
CA THR A 75 -11.94 4.21 -2.65
C THR A 75 -11.20 2.86 -2.65
N TYR A 76 -11.41 2.02 -1.62
CA TYR A 76 -10.89 0.66 -1.60
C TYR A 76 -11.52 -0.24 -2.67
N ALA A 77 -12.83 -0.15 -2.86
CA ALA A 77 -13.49 -0.87 -3.96
C ALA A 77 -12.99 -0.39 -5.33
N ARG A 78 -12.76 0.92 -5.50
CA ARG A 78 -12.16 1.47 -6.70
C ARG A 78 -10.75 0.93 -6.95
N TYR A 79 -9.91 0.84 -5.90
CA TYR A 79 -8.58 0.22 -6.03
C TYR A 79 -8.66 -1.18 -6.66
N TRP A 80 -9.60 -2.03 -6.23
CA TRP A 80 -9.78 -3.37 -6.79
C TRP A 80 -10.30 -3.35 -8.24
N VAL A 81 -11.21 -2.44 -8.57
CA VAL A 81 -11.72 -2.27 -9.94
C VAL A 81 -10.62 -1.77 -10.87
N ASP A 82 -9.87 -0.74 -10.47
CA ASP A 82 -8.77 -0.19 -11.25
C ASP A 82 -7.68 -1.25 -11.47
N SER A 83 -7.30 -1.99 -10.41
CA SER A 83 -6.37 -3.12 -10.52
C SER A 83 -6.87 -4.19 -11.51
N ALA A 84 -8.14 -4.59 -11.44
CA ALA A 84 -8.69 -5.57 -12.36
C ALA A 84 -8.69 -5.09 -13.82
N ARG A 85 -8.86 -3.80 -14.06
CA ARG A 85 -8.89 -3.18 -15.41
C ARG A 85 -7.50 -3.05 -16.04
N MET A 86 -6.46 -2.85 -15.24
CA MET A 86 -5.11 -2.58 -15.75
C MET A 86 -4.60 -3.62 -16.76
N GLN A 87 -4.99 -4.90 -16.64
CA GLN A 87 -4.59 -5.93 -17.61
C GLN A 87 -5.12 -5.71 -19.03
N GLY A 88 -6.17 -4.90 -19.19
CA GLY A 88 -6.76 -4.57 -20.50
C GLY A 88 -6.28 -3.23 -21.05
N LEU A 89 -5.43 -2.50 -20.32
CA LEU A 89 -4.95 -1.18 -20.72
C LEU A 89 -3.58 -1.26 -21.38
N SER A 90 -3.41 -0.47 -22.45
CA SER A 90 -2.11 -0.28 -23.08
C SER A 90 -1.19 0.60 -22.23
N ASP A 91 0.12 0.57 -22.50
CA ASP A 91 1.10 1.42 -21.80
C ASP A 91 0.76 2.91 -21.97
N PHE A 92 0.27 3.31 -23.14
CA PHE A 92 -0.20 4.68 -23.38
C PHE A 92 -1.38 5.05 -22.47
N GLN A 93 -2.33 4.12 -22.25
CA GLN A 93 -3.49 4.37 -21.37
C GLN A 93 -3.08 4.41 -19.91
N ILE A 94 -2.12 3.59 -19.49
CA ILE A 94 -1.54 3.62 -18.14
C ILE A 94 -0.84 4.95 -17.92
N ASP A 95 -0.01 5.39 -18.87
CA ASP A 95 0.76 6.62 -18.79
C ASP A 95 -0.14 7.86 -18.78
N SER A 96 -1.09 7.95 -19.71
CA SER A 96 -2.05 9.07 -19.77
C SER A 96 -2.99 9.16 -18.56
N GLY A 97 -3.18 8.05 -17.85
CA GLY A 97 -3.96 7.98 -16.61
C GLY A 97 -3.15 8.27 -15.33
N PHE A 98 -1.90 8.75 -15.46
CA PHE A 98 -1.01 8.94 -14.33
C PHE A 98 -0.24 10.26 -14.41
N THR A 99 -0.12 10.93 -13.27
CA THR A 99 0.75 12.10 -13.12
C THR A 99 1.65 11.89 -11.90
N VAL A 100 2.82 12.50 -11.92
CA VAL A 100 3.80 12.38 -10.83
C VAL A 100 4.45 13.72 -10.54
N GLU A 101 4.65 14.01 -9.26
CA GLU A 101 5.42 15.12 -8.71
C GLU A 101 6.63 14.58 -7.99
N GLY A 102 7.81 15.18 -8.19
CA GLY A 102 9.07 14.79 -7.53
C GLY A 102 9.71 13.52 -8.09
N PHE A 103 9.39 13.11 -9.32
CA PHE A 103 9.95 11.88 -9.93
C PHE A 103 11.48 11.92 -10.03
N GLU A 104 12.07 13.09 -10.12
CA GLU A 104 13.52 13.33 -10.11
C GLU A 104 14.22 12.71 -8.89
N HIS A 105 13.54 12.55 -7.77
CA HIS A 105 14.13 11.88 -6.60
C HIS A 105 14.37 10.38 -6.85
N ILE A 106 13.50 9.74 -7.64
CA ILE A 106 13.68 8.34 -8.05
C ILE A 106 14.79 8.26 -9.11
N GLU A 107 14.78 9.16 -10.11
CA GLU A 107 15.77 9.19 -11.18
C GLU A 107 17.18 9.37 -10.61
N ASN A 108 17.39 10.41 -9.80
CA ASN A 108 18.68 10.68 -9.18
C ASN A 108 19.19 9.52 -8.30
N ALA A 109 18.29 8.86 -7.58
CA ALA A 109 18.69 7.72 -6.74
C ALA A 109 19.01 6.48 -7.59
N TRP A 110 18.28 6.26 -8.69
CA TRP A 110 18.50 5.16 -9.62
C TRP A 110 19.80 5.36 -10.43
N GLU A 111 20.09 6.58 -10.89
CA GLU A 111 21.33 6.94 -11.60
C GLU A 111 22.58 6.75 -10.74
N ALA A 112 22.45 6.80 -9.43
CA ALA A 112 23.54 6.47 -8.51
C ALA A 112 23.98 4.98 -8.55
N GLY A 113 23.25 4.11 -9.28
CA GLY A 113 23.60 2.71 -9.52
C GLY A 113 23.26 1.77 -8.36
N VAL A 114 22.51 2.24 -7.37
CA VAL A 114 21.96 1.44 -6.26
C VAL A 114 20.45 1.61 -6.23
N GLY A 115 19.72 0.56 -6.54
CA GLY A 115 18.26 0.62 -6.69
C GLY A 115 17.56 1.25 -5.48
N PRO A 116 16.73 2.29 -5.69
CA PRO A 116 16.03 2.97 -4.61
C PRO A 116 14.96 2.10 -3.97
N ILE A 117 14.68 2.36 -2.71
CA ILE A 117 13.57 1.76 -1.95
C ILE A 117 12.43 2.79 -1.87
N LEU A 118 11.32 2.51 -2.53
CA LEU A 118 10.11 3.31 -2.40
C LEU A 118 9.32 2.83 -1.18
N ALA A 119 9.15 3.71 -0.20
CA ALA A 119 8.37 3.45 1.01
C ALA A 119 6.96 4.00 0.85
N LEU A 120 5.95 3.12 0.75
CA LEU A 120 4.57 3.51 0.47
C LEU A 120 3.63 3.13 1.62
N PRO A 121 2.57 3.91 1.87
CA PRO A 121 1.42 3.46 2.63
C PRO A 121 0.44 2.70 1.72
N HIS A 122 -0.49 1.93 2.31
CA HIS A 122 -1.63 1.35 1.58
C HIS A 122 -2.64 2.44 1.20
N LEU A 123 -2.23 3.38 0.34
CA LEU A 123 -2.99 4.58 -0.01
C LEU A 123 -3.30 4.64 -1.50
N GLY A 124 -4.58 4.80 -1.84
CA GLY A 124 -5.03 5.09 -3.20
C GLY A 124 -4.70 4.01 -4.23
N GLY A 125 -3.88 4.35 -5.22
CA GLY A 125 -3.65 3.51 -6.40
C GLY A 125 -2.21 2.98 -6.55
N TRP A 126 -1.59 2.46 -5.49
CA TRP A 126 -0.18 2.00 -5.53
C TRP A 126 0.09 0.92 -6.59
N GLU A 127 -0.87 0.04 -6.90
CA GLU A 127 -0.72 -0.95 -7.98
C GLU A 127 -0.58 -0.26 -9.35
N TRP A 128 -1.33 0.83 -9.57
CA TRP A 128 -1.23 1.60 -10.81
C TRP A 128 0.16 2.22 -10.97
N ALA A 129 0.69 2.80 -9.90
CA ALA A 129 2.04 3.36 -9.91
C ALA A 129 3.11 2.31 -10.21
N GLY A 130 3.00 1.11 -9.64
CA GLY A 130 3.88 -0.01 -9.96
C GLY A 130 3.81 -0.39 -11.45
N ARG A 131 2.60 -0.50 -12.01
CA ARG A 131 2.40 -0.77 -13.43
C ARG A 131 2.91 0.39 -14.31
N TRP A 132 2.67 1.64 -13.92
CA TRP A 132 3.18 2.81 -14.63
C TRP A 132 4.71 2.81 -14.67
N LEU A 133 5.36 2.49 -13.57
CA LEU A 133 6.82 2.44 -13.51
C LEU A 133 7.41 1.35 -14.43
N THR A 134 6.75 0.20 -14.56
CA THR A 134 7.17 -0.86 -15.50
C THR A 134 6.99 -0.50 -16.98
N CYS A 135 6.22 0.55 -17.30
CA CYS A 135 6.16 1.09 -18.67
C CYS A 135 7.41 1.89 -19.03
N ARG A 136 8.28 2.21 -18.08
CA ARG A 136 9.53 2.95 -18.31
C ARG A 136 10.65 1.98 -18.66
N PRO A 137 11.30 2.11 -19.82
CA PRO A 137 12.21 1.08 -20.34
C PRO A 137 13.44 0.83 -19.48
N ASN A 138 13.80 1.79 -18.63
CA ASN A 138 15.03 1.71 -17.83
C ASN A 138 14.82 1.12 -16.42
N TYR A 139 13.56 0.97 -15.95
CA TYR A 139 13.29 0.58 -14.58
C TYR A 139 12.80 -0.87 -14.46
N GLU A 140 13.58 -1.69 -13.79
CA GLU A 140 13.09 -2.97 -13.29
C GLU A 140 12.46 -2.76 -11.90
N VAL A 141 11.21 -3.22 -11.74
CA VAL A 141 10.43 -2.99 -10.51
C VAL A 141 10.33 -4.28 -9.72
N SER A 142 10.75 -4.25 -8.46
CA SER A 142 10.60 -5.36 -7.52
C SER A 142 9.59 -4.99 -6.43
N VAL A 143 8.66 -5.89 -6.13
CA VAL A 143 7.64 -5.69 -5.09
C VAL A 143 7.67 -6.83 -4.08
N VAL A 144 7.61 -6.51 -2.78
CA VAL A 144 7.50 -7.52 -1.72
C VAL A 144 6.04 -7.75 -1.39
N VAL A 145 5.61 -9.01 -1.39
CA VAL A 145 4.20 -9.37 -1.22
C VAL A 145 4.03 -10.40 -0.12
N GLU A 146 3.11 -10.10 0.81
CA GLU A 146 2.71 -11.04 1.85
C GLU A 146 2.01 -12.26 1.24
N PRO A 147 2.43 -13.51 1.56
CA PRO A 147 1.72 -14.72 1.17
C PRO A 147 0.31 -14.74 1.79
N GLN A 148 -0.71 -14.61 0.96
CA GLN A 148 -2.11 -14.63 1.38
C GLN A 148 -2.69 -16.04 1.36
N LYS A 149 -3.71 -16.28 2.17
CA LYS A 149 -4.52 -17.49 2.12
C LYS A 149 -5.86 -17.20 1.42
N PRO A 150 -6.35 -18.09 0.55
CA PRO A 150 -5.73 -19.37 0.13
C PRO A 150 -4.54 -19.15 -0.84
N ARG A 151 -3.64 -20.13 -0.93
CA ARG A 151 -2.42 -20.06 -1.75
C ARG A 151 -2.72 -19.78 -3.23
N GLU A 152 -3.79 -20.30 -3.75
CA GLU A 152 -4.19 -20.10 -5.15
C GLU A 152 -4.52 -18.62 -5.45
N LEU A 153 -5.03 -17.88 -4.47
CA LEU A 153 -5.22 -16.44 -4.61
C LEU A 153 -3.88 -15.70 -4.64
N PHE A 154 -2.96 -16.10 -3.77
CA PHE A 154 -1.61 -15.57 -3.77
C PHE A 154 -0.91 -15.83 -5.10
N ASP A 155 -0.90 -17.09 -5.57
CA ASP A 155 -0.27 -17.46 -6.85
C ASP A 155 -0.91 -16.71 -8.04
N PHE A 156 -2.21 -16.47 -7.99
CA PHE A 156 -2.90 -15.64 -8.98
C PHE A 156 -2.42 -14.18 -8.94
N MET A 157 -2.30 -13.57 -7.76
CA MET A 157 -1.86 -12.18 -7.61
C MET A 157 -0.37 -12.01 -7.97
N VAL A 158 0.47 -13.02 -7.72
CA VAL A 158 1.86 -13.05 -8.19
C VAL A 158 1.89 -12.99 -9.72
N LYS A 159 1.23 -13.94 -10.39
CA LYS A 159 1.15 -13.98 -11.86
C LYS A 159 0.55 -12.71 -12.47
N TYR A 160 -0.40 -12.11 -11.76
CA TYR A 160 -1.00 -10.85 -12.16
C TYR A 160 0.05 -9.72 -12.22
N ARG A 161 0.88 -9.56 -11.18
CA ARG A 161 1.95 -8.55 -11.14
C ARG A 161 3.10 -8.86 -12.10
N GLU A 162 3.49 -10.13 -12.20
CA GLU A 162 4.50 -10.59 -13.16
C GLU A 162 4.08 -10.32 -14.61
N SER A 163 2.77 -10.39 -14.93
CA SER A 163 2.25 -10.07 -16.26
C SER A 163 2.45 -8.61 -16.68
N PHE A 164 2.79 -7.74 -15.73
CA PHE A 164 3.15 -6.34 -15.96
C PHE A 164 4.66 -6.08 -15.92
N GLY A 165 5.47 -7.12 -15.82
CA GLY A 165 6.93 -6.99 -15.73
C GLY A 165 7.44 -6.71 -14.33
N MET A 166 6.61 -6.82 -13.28
CA MET A 166 7.09 -6.69 -11.90
C MET A 166 7.79 -7.99 -11.45
N ASN A 167 8.93 -7.87 -10.80
CA ASN A 167 9.56 -8.96 -10.09
C ASN A 167 8.92 -9.09 -8.69
N VAL A 168 8.19 -10.18 -8.46
CA VAL A 168 7.48 -10.40 -7.19
C VAL A 168 8.33 -11.21 -6.23
N ILE A 169 8.61 -10.65 -5.06
CA ILE A 169 9.36 -11.29 -3.98
C ILE A 169 8.37 -11.67 -2.86
N PRO A 170 8.08 -12.96 -2.63
CA PRO A 170 7.26 -13.39 -1.51
C PRO A 170 7.90 -13.04 -0.18
N LEU A 171 7.14 -12.45 0.75
CA LEU A 171 7.60 -12.21 2.13
C LEU A 171 7.86 -13.57 2.81
N GLY A 172 9.04 -13.71 3.38
CA GLY A 172 9.48 -14.95 4.04
C GLY A 172 10.97 -14.90 4.38
N PRO A 173 11.55 -16.01 4.85
CA PRO A 173 12.96 -16.06 5.29
C PRO A 173 13.98 -15.61 4.25
N GLU A 174 13.74 -15.89 2.98
CA GLU A 174 14.62 -15.51 1.87
C GLU A 174 14.35 -14.11 1.30
N ALA A 175 13.28 -13.43 1.72
CA ALA A 175 12.88 -12.14 1.15
C ALA A 175 13.97 -11.09 1.28
N GLY A 176 14.63 -10.99 2.45
CA GLY A 176 15.69 -10.03 2.68
C GLY A 176 16.87 -10.18 1.71
N LYS A 177 17.30 -11.42 1.44
CA LYS A 177 18.37 -11.72 0.48
C LYS A 177 17.94 -11.38 -0.96
N ALA A 178 16.72 -11.75 -1.33
CA ALA A 178 16.17 -11.46 -2.65
C ALA A 178 16.06 -9.94 -2.90
N VAL A 179 15.59 -9.17 -1.91
CA VAL A 179 15.52 -7.71 -2.00
C VAL A 179 16.90 -7.07 -2.10
N ILE A 180 17.89 -7.51 -1.31
CA ILE A 180 19.27 -7.03 -1.42
C ILE A 180 19.83 -7.27 -2.83
N ASN A 181 19.56 -8.43 -3.40
CA ASN A 181 19.98 -8.75 -4.77
C ASN A 181 19.27 -7.86 -5.81
N ALA A 182 17.98 -7.57 -5.65
CA ALA A 182 17.26 -6.64 -6.51
C ALA A 182 17.86 -5.23 -6.44
N ILE A 183 18.10 -4.70 -5.23
CA ILE A 183 18.75 -3.39 -5.03
C ILE A 183 20.11 -3.33 -5.71
N LYS A 184 20.95 -4.37 -5.54
CA LYS A 184 22.28 -4.45 -6.18
C LYS A 184 22.22 -4.52 -7.70
N LYS A 185 21.14 -5.01 -8.27
CA LYS A 185 20.88 -5.00 -9.72
C LYS A 185 20.21 -3.71 -10.19
N ASN A 186 20.12 -2.72 -9.34
CA ASN A 186 19.53 -1.42 -9.60
C ASN A 186 18.00 -1.45 -9.88
N HIS A 187 17.27 -2.44 -9.34
CA HIS A 187 15.81 -2.46 -9.40
C HIS A 187 15.23 -1.38 -8.48
N VAL A 188 14.14 -0.76 -8.89
CA VAL A 188 13.30 0.05 -7.99
C VAL A 188 12.49 -0.90 -7.11
N VAL A 189 12.74 -0.87 -5.80
CA VAL A 189 12.09 -1.76 -4.83
C VAL A 189 10.94 -1.05 -4.14
N CYS A 190 9.71 -1.55 -4.28
CA CYS A 190 8.51 -0.98 -3.66
C CYS A 190 8.10 -1.78 -2.42
N LEU A 191 8.02 -1.08 -1.28
CA LEU A 191 7.66 -1.66 0.02
C LEU A 191 6.49 -0.90 0.64
N LEU A 192 5.44 -1.63 1.04
CA LEU A 192 4.38 -1.06 1.87
C LEU A 192 4.85 -1.04 3.33
N CYS A 193 4.90 0.15 3.95
CA CYS A 193 5.62 0.39 5.19
C CYS A 193 4.75 0.82 6.38
N ASP A 194 3.45 0.97 6.18
CA ASP A 194 2.51 1.54 7.15
C ASP A 194 1.90 0.51 8.12
N ARG A 195 2.29 -0.77 8.00
CA ARG A 195 1.75 -1.86 8.82
C ARG A 195 2.79 -2.94 9.11
N ASP A 196 2.90 -3.34 10.38
CA ASP A 196 3.64 -4.53 10.79
C ASP A 196 2.69 -5.70 11.01
N ILE A 197 2.83 -6.73 10.17
CA ILE A 197 1.95 -7.91 10.17
C ILE A 197 2.29 -8.88 11.31
N GLU A 198 3.60 -9.00 11.61
CA GLU A 198 4.11 -9.96 12.59
C GLU A 198 4.20 -9.39 14.01
N GLY A 199 4.09 -8.07 14.19
CA GLY A 199 4.27 -7.37 15.45
C GLY A 199 5.71 -7.44 15.99
N LYS A 200 6.69 -7.70 15.12
CA LYS A 200 8.12 -7.82 15.46
C LYS A 200 8.97 -6.68 14.89
N GLY A 201 8.32 -5.68 14.34
CA GLY A 201 8.96 -4.52 13.73
C GLY A 201 9.61 -3.58 14.74
N VAL A 202 9.93 -2.40 14.25
CA VAL A 202 10.53 -1.32 15.03
C VAL A 202 9.43 -0.47 15.65
N LYS A 203 9.60 -0.10 16.91
CA LYS A 203 8.71 0.83 17.60
C LYS A 203 8.85 2.23 17.02
N VAL A 204 7.70 2.84 16.74
CA VAL A 204 7.59 4.19 16.23
C VAL A 204 6.35 4.87 16.83
N HIS A 205 6.34 6.19 16.83
CA HIS A 205 5.13 6.98 17.05
C HIS A 205 4.48 7.26 15.69
N PHE A 206 3.28 6.75 15.49
CA PHE A 206 2.53 6.89 14.25
C PHE A 206 1.14 7.44 14.57
N PHE A 207 0.82 8.63 14.07
CA PHE A 207 -0.39 9.38 14.44
C PHE A 207 -0.58 9.52 15.95
N GLY A 208 0.50 9.91 16.64
CA GLY A 208 0.48 10.22 18.08
C GLY A 208 0.41 9.03 19.04
N GLU A 209 0.44 7.79 18.53
CA GLU A 209 0.40 6.57 19.35
C GLU A 209 1.54 5.61 18.98
N GLU A 210 2.15 4.95 19.98
CA GLU A 210 3.20 3.95 19.75
C GLU A 210 2.63 2.73 19.03
N THR A 211 3.32 2.30 17.98
CA THR A 211 3.06 1.04 17.25
C THR A 211 4.37 0.48 16.72
N THR A 212 4.29 -0.60 15.94
CA THR A 212 5.44 -1.15 15.21
C THR A 212 5.23 -1.06 13.70
N ILE A 213 6.34 -0.86 12.97
CA ILE A 213 6.40 -0.96 11.52
C ILE A 213 7.53 -1.89 11.08
N PRO A 214 7.52 -2.41 9.83
CA PRO A 214 8.58 -3.27 9.35
C PRO A 214 9.96 -2.60 9.42
N ALA A 215 10.94 -3.24 10.04
CA ALA A 215 12.33 -2.79 10.07
C ALA A 215 13.04 -2.91 8.69
N GLY A 216 12.40 -3.60 7.75
CA GLY A 216 12.97 -3.96 6.44
C GLY A 216 13.53 -2.77 5.67
N PRO A 217 12.76 -1.71 5.40
CA PRO A 217 13.23 -0.58 4.59
C PRO A 217 14.50 0.07 5.14
N ALA A 218 14.52 0.41 6.43
CA ALA A 218 15.69 1.01 7.08
C ALA A 218 16.90 0.04 7.11
N THR A 219 16.66 -1.22 7.47
CA THR A 219 17.70 -2.27 7.49
C THR A 219 18.33 -2.46 6.11
N LEU A 220 17.53 -2.51 5.05
CA LEU A 220 17.99 -2.69 3.68
C LEU A 220 18.81 -1.47 3.22
N ALA A 221 18.33 -0.26 3.47
CA ALA A 221 19.03 0.97 3.14
C ALA A 221 20.41 1.04 3.81
N ILE A 222 20.49 0.76 5.11
CA ILE A 222 21.77 0.75 5.84
C ILE A 222 22.75 -0.29 5.28
N ARG A 223 22.26 -1.46 4.85
CA ARG A 223 23.10 -2.55 4.34
C ARG A 223 23.54 -2.37 2.90
N THR A 224 22.77 -1.65 2.10
CA THR A 224 23.03 -1.55 0.65
C THR A 224 23.46 -0.16 0.22
N GLY A 225 23.24 0.87 1.02
CA GLY A 225 23.40 2.27 0.63
C GLY A 225 22.22 2.82 -0.19
N ALA A 226 21.17 2.03 -0.40
CA ALA A 226 19.99 2.44 -1.14
C ALA A 226 19.29 3.64 -0.46
N LYS A 227 18.80 4.58 -1.26
CA LYS A 227 17.99 5.68 -0.76
C LYS A 227 16.56 5.20 -0.47
N ILE A 228 15.98 5.60 0.66
CA ILE A 228 14.56 5.40 0.96
C ILE A 228 13.81 6.65 0.51
N ILE A 229 12.83 6.46 -0.35
CA ILE A 229 12.04 7.54 -0.94
C ILE A 229 10.58 7.30 -0.57
N PRO A 230 9.98 8.12 0.31
CA PRO A 230 8.56 8.02 0.62
C PRO A 230 7.71 8.44 -0.59
N VAL A 231 6.68 7.64 -0.89
CA VAL A 231 5.79 7.87 -2.04
C VAL A 231 4.34 7.63 -1.64
N ALA A 232 3.44 8.49 -2.08
CA ALA A 232 2.00 8.28 -2.01
C ALA A 232 1.37 8.33 -3.40
N VAL A 233 0.31 7.55 -3.60
CA VAL A 233 -0.41 7.51 -4.89
C VAL A 233 -1.89 7.75 -4.63
N TYR A 234 -2.38 8.89 -5.06
CA TYR A 234 -3.77 9.31 -4.87
C TYR A 234 -4.64 8.96 -6.06
N GLN A 235 -5.83 8.46 -5.80
CA GLN A 235 -6.88 8.36 -6.81
C GLN A 235 -7.45 9.75 -7.09
N LYS A 236 -7.46 10.16 -8.34
CA LYS A 236 -8.15 11.36 -8.83
C LYS A 236 -9.40 10.94 -9.61
N LYS A 237 -10.22 11.86 -10.08
CA LYS A 237 -11.51 11.53 -10.72
C LYS A 237 -11.39 10.42 -11.78
N ASN A 238 -10.50 10.57 -12.75
CA ASN A 238 -10.30 9.62 -13.85
C ASN A 238 -8.83 9.20 -14.04
N SER A 239 -7.98 9.46 -13.07
CA SER A 239 -6.54 9.24 -13.13
C SER A 239 -5.98 8.91 -11.75
N HIS A 240 -4.67 8.76 -11.68
CA HIS A 240 -3.92 8.65 -10.44
C HIS A 240 -2.81 9.71 -10.41
N HIS A 241 -2.43 10.11 -9.22
CA HIS A 241 -1.38 11.11 -9.00
C HIS A 241 -0.43 10.63 -7.92
N ALA A 242 0.86 10.53 -8.25
CA ALA A 242 1.90 10.21 -7.27
C ALA A 242 2.59 11.48 -6.76
N VAL A 243 2.91 11.46 -5.48
CA VAL A 243 3.81 12.42 -4.83
C VAL A 243 5.02 11.64 -4.35
N VAL A 244 6.19 11.96 -4.88
CA VAL A 244 7.48 11.40 -4.53
C VAL A 244 8.21 12.41 -3.67
N CYS A 245 8.47 12.07 -2.41
CA CYS A 245 9.16 12.96 -1.48
C CYS A 245 10.69 12.87 -1.64
N PRO A 246 11.45 13.86 -1.12
CA PRO A 246 12.90 13.74 -0.99
C PRO A 246 13.30 12.46 -0.22
N PRO A 247 14.48 11.89 -0.51
CA PRO A 247 14.97 10.73 0.22
C PRO A 247 15.10 11.00 1.72
N ILE A 248 14.79 9.99 2.53
CA ILE A 248 15.06 9.99 3.97
C ILE A 248 16.57 10.11 4.22
N SER A 249 16.96 10.80 5.29
CA SER A 249 18.37 10.95 5.66
C SER A 249 19.04 9.60 5.87
N SER A 250 20.15 9.38 5.16
CA SER A 250 20.97 8.16 5.27
C SER A 250 22.18 8.33 6.18
N GLU A 251 22.28 9.46 6.92
CA GLU A 251 23.34 9.69 7.91
C GLU A 251 23.30 8.59 8.98
N ARG A 252 24.50 8.19 9.42
CA ARG A 252 24.65 7.10 10.37
C ARG A 252 25.23 7.60 11.69
N SER A 253 24.58 7.24 12.80
CA SER A 253 25.11 7.48 14.14
C SER A 253 26.24 6.53 14.55
N GLY A 254 26.44 5.45 13.78
CA GLY A 254 27.36 4.37 14.05
C GLY A 254 26.75 3.16 14.78
N LYS A 255 25.55 3.29 15.37
CA LYS A 255 24.84 2.19 16.01
C LYS A 255 23.68 1.73 15.14
N PHE A 256 23.81 0.53 14.60
CA PHE A 256 22.88 -0.04 13.64
C PHE A 256 21.40 0.03 14.10
N ARG A 257 21.13 -0.35 15.34
CA ARG A 257 19.76 -0.38 15.86
C ARG A 257 19.16 1.04 16.00
N GLU A 258 19.93 1.99 16.49
CA GLU A 258 19.51 3.39 16.64
C GLU A 258 19.24 4.01 15.26
N ASP A 259 20.09 3.71 14.26
CA ASP A 259 19.88 4.17 12.89
C ASP A 259 18.61 3.57 12.28
N VAL A 260 18.34 2.27 12.51
CA VAL A 260 17.10 1.63 12.04
C VAL A 260 15.87 2.28 12.70
N GLU A 261 15.91 2.52 14.00
CA GLU A 261 14.81 3.17 14.76
C GLU A 261 14.56 4.60 14.24
N ARG A 262 15.61 5.41 14.08
CA ARG A 262 15.52 6.79 13.57
C ARG A 262 14.94 6.83 12.16
N MET A 263 15.52 6.06 11.22
CA MET A 263 15.03 6.04 9.84
C MET A 263 13.60 5.54 9.73
N SER A 264 13.23 4.55 10.55
CA SER A 264 11.85 4.05 10.61
C SER A 264 10.89 5.13 11.11
N GLN A 265 11.28 5.92 12.11
CA GLN A 265 10.48 7.05 12.58
C GLN A 265 10.37 8.14 11.51
N GLU A 266 11.42 8.46 10.82
CA GLU A 266 11.38 9.44 9.71
C GLU A 266 10.43 8.98 8.59
N ILE A 267 10.47 7.69 8.22
CA ILE A 267 9.54 7.11 7.24
C ILE A 267 8.09 7.38 7.66
N VAL A 268 7.68 6.99 8.87
CA VAL A 268 6.27 7.15 9.29
C VAL A 268 5.88 8.61 9.42
N THR A 269 6.77 9.49 9.85
CA THR A 269 6.51 10.93 9.93
C THR A 269 6.17 11.52 8.55
N VAL A 270 6.89 11.10 7.51
CA VAL A 270 6.56 11.51 6.14
C VAL A 270 5.26 10.85 5.67
N LEU A 271 5.07 9.55 5.96
CA LEU A 271 3.83 8.85 5.60
C LEU A 271 2.59 9.47 6.26
N GLU A 272 2.67 9.94 7.51
CA GLU A 272 1.60 10.69 8.17
C GLU A 272 1.14 11.89 7.32
N SER A 273 2.09 12.73 6.94
CA SER A 273 1.80 13.93 6.13
C SER A 273 1.20 13.59 4.77
N LEU A 274 1.63 12.49 4.15
CA LEU A 274 1.08 11.99 2.90
C LEU A 274 -0.33 11.44 3.07
N ILE A 275 -0.58 10.65 4.11
CA ILE A 275 -1.90 10.08 4.41
C ILE A 275 -2.90 11.19 4.76
N GLN A 276 -2.48 12.21 5.51
CA GLN A 276 -3.34 13.33 5.93
C GLN A 276 -3.88 14.18 4.76
N LYS A 277 -3.25 14.12 3.57
CA LYS A 277 -3.77 14.81 2.37
C LYS A 277 -5.09 14.23 1.86
N GLU A 278 -5.26 12.90 1.94
CA GLU A 278 -6.45 12.18 1.45
C GLU A 278 -6.73 10.95 2.35
N PRO A 279 -7.09 11.16 3.63
CA PRO A 279 -7.19 10.06 4.61
C PRO A 279 -8.19 8.97 4.23
N GLU A 280 -9.26 9.33 3.49
CA GLU A 280 -10.25 8.38 3.01
C GLU A 280 -9.74 7.44 1.93
N GLN A 281 -8.53 7.67 1.42
CA GLN A 281 -7.86 6.77 0.49
C GLN A 281 -6.88 5.83 1.18
N TRP A 282 -6.71 5.93 2.49
CA TRP A 282 -5.87 4.99 3.23
C TRP A 282 -6.63 3.71 3.55
N HIS A 283 -6.20 2.62 2.94
CA HIS A 283 -6.92 1.34 2.92
C HIS A 283 -6.49 0.40 4.06
N LEU A 284 -5.99 0.94 5.16
CA LEU A 284 -5.67 0.18 6.36
C LEU A 284 -6.97 -0.16 7.12
N MET A 285 -7.43 -1.41 6.99
CA MET A 285 -8.69 -1.90 7.58
C MET A 285 -8.46 -2.95 8.67
N GLN A 286 -7.21 -3.12 9.11
CA GLN A 286 -6.78 -4.05 10.15
C GLN A 286 -6.30 -3.25 11.37
N PRO A 287 -6.24 -3.88 12.57
CA PRO A 287 -5.65 -3.24 13.73
C PRO A 287 -4.16 -2.98 13.49
N ASN A 288 -3.67 -1.83 13.88
CA ASN A 288 -2.28 -1.42 13.73
C ASN A 288 -1.66 -0.90 15.04
N TRP A 289 -2.46 -0.49 15.99
CA TRP A 289 -2.02 0.00 17.29
C TRP A 289 -2.45 -0.92 18.41
N PRO A 290 -1.72 -0.96 19.53
CA PRO A 290 -2.12 -1.75 20.72
C PRO A 290 -3.54 -1.43 21.17
N SER A 291 -3.96 -0.17 21.10
CA SER A 291 -5.32 0.25 21.45
C SER A 291 -6.40 -0.28 20.50
N ASP A 292 -6.08 -0.59 19.25
CA ASP A 292 -7.02 -1.21 18.30
C ASP A 292 -7.30 -2.67 18.66
N PHE A 293 -6.25 -3.43 19.03
CA PHE A 293 -6.41 -4.82 19.47
C PHE A 293 -7.25 -4.90 20.73
N LYS A 294 -7.03 -3.99 21.70
CA LYS A 294 -7.84 -3.88 22.90
C LYS A 294 -9.29 -3.57 22.57
N ALA A 295 -9.54 -2.56 21.76
CA ALA A 295 -10.88 -2.13 21.39
C ALA A 295 -11.66 -3.22 20.61
N LEU A 296 -10.99 -3.97 19.71
CA LEU A 296 -11.61 -5.12 19.04
C LEU A 296 -11.98 -6.24 20.02
N LYS A 297 -11.16 -6.50 21.03
CA LYS A 297 -11.47 -7.48 22.07
C LYS A 297 -12.73 -7.06 22.86
N ASP A 298 -12.88 -5.77 23.12
CA ASP A 298 -14.02 -5.23 23.85
C ASP A 298 -15.32 -5.34 23.02
N ILE A 299 -15.28 -5.03 21.72
CA ILE A 299 -16.40 -5.25 20.80
C ILE A 299 -16.80 -6.73 20.74
N ARG A 300 -15.84 -7.64 20.55
CA ARG A 300 -16.10 -9.09 20.45
C ARG A 300 -16.70 -9.66 21.71
N SER A 301 -16.39 -9.07 22.87
CA SER A 301 -16.95 -9.46 24.17
C SER A 301 -18.25 -8.76 24.54
N GLY A 302 -18.79 -7.89 23.66
CA GLY A 302 -20.04 -7.16 23.89
C GLY A 302 -19.94 -6.08 24.97
N ARG A 303 -18.73 -5.57 25.25
CA ARG A 303 -18.49 -4.50 26.25
C ARG A 303 -18.65 -3.10 25.67
N ILE A 304 -18.65 -3.00 24.34
CA ILE A 304 -18.90 -1.76 23.57
C ILE A 304 -19.85 -2.10 22.42
#